data_68566438ce5ebab6f346a678283472b2
#
_entry.id   68566438ce5ebab6f346a678283472b2
#
_cell.length_a   1.000
_cell.length_b   1.000
_cell.length_c   1.000
_cell.angle_alpha   90.00
_cell.angle_beta   90.00
_cell.angle_gamma   90.00
#
_symmetry.space_group_name_H-M   'P 1'
#
loop_
_entity.id
_entity.type
_entity.pdbx_description
1 polymer ?
#
loop_
_entity_poly.entity_id
_entity_poly.type
_entity_poly.pdbx_seq_one_letter_code
_entity_poly.pdbx_strand_id
1 'polypeptide(L)'
;MNNTEDHENSKESSVDEEIGSSSDNTEESADAALSEEEKIKDLEDQLLRAKAEVQNVRRIAAQEVTKARLFGVESLAKEFLSVADNLERAIESCKDDNIKEGLDLTLKSLENSLKIQGIEQINEDDKTFDPEKHEAISVLEDETLETNTIIDFVQKGYTILDRTLRPSKVVVSKKPQEN
;
A
#
# COMPACT_ATOMS: atom_id res chain seq x y z
N MET A 1 60.51 14.78 -27.69
CA MET A 1 60.83 14.19 -29.00
C MET A 1 59.66 14.56 -29.84
N ASN A 2 59.78 15.68 -30.50
CA ASN A 2 60.14 15.89 -31.90
C ASN A 2 58.96 15.53 -32.81
N ASN A 3 58.52 16.32 -33.72
CA ASN A 3 59.00 17.50 -34.47
C ASN A 3 57.83 17.91 -35.35
N THR A 4 57.45 19.17 -35.45
CA THR A 4 57.84 20.16 -36.49
C THR A 4 57.67 19.62 -37.94
N GLU A 5 57.15 20.28 -38.90
CA GLU A 5 57.24 21.62 -39.45
C GLU A 5 56.28 21.70 -40.65
N ASP A 6 55.55 22.77 -40.79
CA ASP A 6 55.71 23.83 -41.76
C ASP A 6 55.73 23.44 -43.27
N HIS A 7 54.84 24.07 -44.01
CA HIS A 7 55.23 24.90 -45.12
C HIS A 7 54.07 25.74 -45.69
N GLU A 8 54.30 27.05 -45.63
CA GLU A 8 53.71 28.10 -46.44
C GLU A 8 53.78 27.81 -47.94
N ASN A 9 52.87 28.30 -48.70
CA ASN A 9 53.21 29.33 -49.72
C ASN A 9 51.97 29.95 -50.38
N SER A 10 52.10 31.26 -50.45
CA SER A 10 51.32 32.28 -51.12
C SER A 10 51.07 32.02 -52.61
N LYS A 11 50.00 32.59 -53.16
CA LYS A 11 50.06 33.68 -54.11
C LYS A 11 48.65 34.21 -54.45
N GLU A 12 48.64 35.54 -54.43
CA GLU A 12 47.64 36.47 -54.93
C GLU A 12 47.21 36.27 -56.38
N SER A 13 45.98 36.58 -56.72
CA SER A 13 45.60 37.69 -57.63
C SER A 13 44.09 37.78 -57.82
N SER A 14 43.57 38.90 -57.44
CA SER A 14 42.79 39.94 -58.17
C SER A 14 41.46 39.57 -58.81
N VAL A 15 40.43 40.27 -58.23
CA VAL A 15 39.37 41.12 -58.80
C VAL A 15 38.43 40.51 -59.86
N ASP A 16 37.14 40.44 -59.53
CA ASP A 16 36.17 41.40 -59.98
C ASP A 16 34.76 41.16 -59.34
N GLU A 17 34.04 42.23 -59.17
CA GLU A 17 32.71 42.41 -58.64
C GLU A 17 31.66 41.68 -59.45
N GLU A 18 30.66 41.06 -58.73
CA GLU A 18 29.24 41.25 -59.13
C GLU A 18 28.36 41.18 -57.93
N ILE A 19 27.59 42.25 -57.74
CA ILE A 19 26.49 42.41 -56.80
C ILE A 19 25.31 41.58 -57.32
N GLY A 20 24.85 40.61 -56.54
CA GLY A 20 23.66 39.84 -56.89
C GLY A 20 23.00 39.25 -55.64
N SER A 21 22.04 40.02 -55.10
CA SER A 21 20.86 39.56 -54.41
C SER A 21 21.01 38.54 -53.27
N SER A 22 21.21 39.00 -52.05
CA SER A 22 20.93 38.29 -50.82
C SER A 22 19.46 38.56 -50.40
N SER A 23 18.58 37.61 -50.68
CA SER A 23 17.24 37.61 -50.09
C SER A 23 16.59 36.22 -49.94
N ASP A 24 17.42 35.14 -49.98
CA ASP A 24 16.86 33.78 -49.92
C ASP A 24 17.34 32.94 -48.73
N ASN A 25 18.15 33.51 -47.83
CA ASN A 25 18.73 32.77 -46.70
C ASN A 25 18.06 33.04 -45.34
N THR A 26 17.02 33.89 -45.29
CA THR A 26 16.32 34.23 -44.05
C THR A 26 15.05 33.43 -43.83
N GLU A 27 14.43 32.92 -44.88
CA GLU A 27 13.19 32.11 -44.75
C GLU A 27 13.52 30.65 -44.37
N GLU A 28 14.58 30.08 -44.95
CA GLU A 28 15.00 28.69 -44.63
C GLU A 28 15.55 28.54 -43.20
N SER A 29 16.19 29.58 -42.64
CA SER A 29 16.64 29.60 -41.25
C SER A 29 15.50 29.82 -40.24
N ALA A 30 14.47 30.55 -40.62
CA ALA A 30 13.28 30.79 -39.78
C ALA A 30 12.39 29.52 -39.70
N ASP A 31 12.23 28.81 -40.83
CA ASP A 31 11.44 27.59 -40.91
C ASP A 31 12.17 26.44 -40.21
N ALA A 32 13.48 26.37 -40.27
CA ALA A 32 14.32 25.42 -39.50
C ALA A 32 14.25 25.71 -38.00
N ALA A 33 14.27 26.98 -37.58
CA ALA A 33 14.13 27.35 -36.17
C ALA A 33 12.75 27.05 -35.61
N LEU A 34 11.67 27.27 -36.35
CA LEU A 34 10.30 26.88 -35.98
C LEU A 34 10.18 25.36 -35.85
N SER A 35 10.81 24.60 -36.74
CA SER A 35 10.89 23.12 -36.66
C SER A 35 11.69 22.64 -35.45
N GLU A 36 12.72 23.32 -35.02
CA GLU A 36 13.50 22.98 -33.80
C GLU A 36 12.74 23.34 -32.53
N GLU A 37 12.02 24.45 -32.48
CA GLU A 37 11.16 24.83 -31.36
C GLU A 37 10.02 23.84 -31.17
N GLU A 38 9.39 23.37 -32.24
CA GLU A 38 8.36 22.34 -32.21
C GLU A 38 8.92 21.01 -31.65
N LYS A 39 10.12 20.63 -32.06
CA LYS A 39 10.79 19.44 -31.53
C LYS A 39 11.14 19.57 -30.04
N ILE A 40 11.60 20.74 -29.62
CA ILE A 40 11.88 21.01 -28.20
C ILE A 40 10.61 20.87 -27.39
N LYS A 41 9.51 21.47 -27.84
CA LYS A 41 8.22 21.38 -27.16
C LYS A 41 7.70 19.96 -27.08
N ASP A 42 7.81 19.17 -28.15
CA ASP A 42 7.41 17.76 -28.14
C ASP A 42 8.27 16.93 -27.17
N LEU A 43 9.58 17.19 -27.14
CA LEU A 43 10.48 16.53 -26.19
C LEU A 43 10.20 16.94 -24.74
N GLU A 44 9.85 18.20 -24.49
CA GLU A 44 9.44 18.66 -23.16
C GLU A 44 8.14 17.98 -22.71
N ASP A 45 7.16 17.87 -23.61
CA ASP A 45 5.91 17.15 -23.33
C ASP A 45 6.15 15.64 -23.06
N GLN A 46 7.00 15.00 -23.86
CA GLN A 46 7.40 13.62 -23.63
C GLN A 46 8.12 13.45 -22.28
N LEU A 47 9.03 14.35 -21.95
CA LEU A 47 9.75 14.35 -20.69
C LEU A 47 8.82 14.56 -19.49
N LEU A 48 7.84 15.46 -19.61
CA LEU A 48 6.83 15.70 -18.57
C LEU A 48 5.98 14.45 -18.36
N ARG A 49 5.53 13.82 -19.45
CA ARG A 49 4.77 12.57 -19.42
C ARG A 49 5.57 11.44 -18.80
N ALA A 50 6.83 11.25 -19.22
CA ALA A 50 7.71 10.24 -18.66
C ALA A 50 7.98 10.47 -17.16
N LYS A 51 8.16 11.72 -16.72
CA LYS A 51 8.28 12.06 -15.30
C LYS A 51 7.03 11.68 -14.51
N ALA A 52 5.85 11.97 -15.06
CA ALA A 52 4.58 11.60 -14.42
C ALA A 52 4.41 10.08 -14.31
N GLU A 53 4.77 9.34 -15.35
CA GLU A 53 4.76 7.87 -15.35
C GLU A 53 5.72 7.31 -14.30
N VAL A 54 6.95 7.80 -14.22
CA VAL A 54 7.94 7.39 -13.20
C VAL A 54 7.42 7.65 -11.79
N GLN A 55 6.80 8.82 -11.54
CA GLN A 55 6.21 9.11 -10.23
C GLN A 55 5.06 8.15 -9.90
N ASN A 56 4.19 7.85 -10.88
CA ASN A 56 3.10 6.91 -10.68
C ASN A 56 3.61 5.50 -10.40
N VAL A 57 4.59 5.01 -11.18
CA VAL A 57 5.21 3.70 -10.95
C VAL A 57 5.86 3.61 -9.58
N ARG A 58 6.59 4.65 -9.14
CA ARG A 58 7.19 4.70 -7.79
C ARG A 58 6.12 4.62 -6.70
N ARG A 59 5.01 5.34 -6.85
CA ARG A 59 3.90 5.32 -5.89
C ARG A 59 3.28 3.94 -5.80
N ILE A 60 2.99 3.31 -6.95
CA ILE A 60 2.42 1.96 -7.00
C ILE A 60 3.40 0.94 -6.39
N ALA A 61 4.67 0.98 -6.76
CA ALA A 61 5.69 0.08 -6.21
C ALA A 61 5.81 0.21 -4.68
N ALA A 62 5.78 1.43 -4.14
CA ALA A 62 5.81 1.64 -2.69
C ALA A 62 4.57 1.03 -2.00
N GLN A 63 3.39 1.17 -2.60
CA GLN A 63 2.16 0.55 -2.10
C GLN A 63 2.22 -0.98 -2.15
N GLU A 64 2.75 -1.55 -3.22
CA GLU A 64 2.90 -3.00 -3.38
C GLU A 64 3.92 -3.59 -2.40
N VAL A 65 5.05 -2.92 -2.17
CA VAL A 65 6.01 -3.33 -1.15
C VAL A 65 5.38 -3.32 0.25
N THR A 66 4.59 -2.31 0.57
CA THR A 66 3.87 -2.25 1.84
C THR A 66 2.86 -3.38 1.97
N LYS A 67 2.05 -3.62 0.93
CA LYS A 67 1.11 -4.75 0.88
C LYS A 67 1.83 -6.10 1.02
N ALA A 68 2.91 -6.31 0.28
CA ALA A 68 3.67 -7.56 0.33
C ALA A 68 4.26 -7.82 1.73
N ARG A 69 4.74 -6.79 2.43
CA ARG A 69 5.19 -6.91 3.83
C ARG A 69 4.04 -7.32 4.76
N LEU A 70 2.87 -6.72 4.62
CA LEU A 70 1.69 -7.06 5.42
C LEU A 70 1.23 -8.48 5.17
N PHE A 71 1.15 -8.91 3.90
CA PHE A 71 0.79 -10.29 3.55
C PHE A 71 1.81 -11.32 4.03
N GLY A 72 3.10 -10.95 4.03
CA GLY A 72 4.15 -11.83 4.56
C GLY A 72 4.00 -12.12 6.05
N VAL A 73 3.42 -11.21 6.81
CA VAL A 73 3.19 -11.36 8.26
C VAL A 73 1.83 -11.99 8.56
N GLU A 74 0.85 -11.89 7.66
CA GLU A 74 -0.53 -12.35 7.87
C GLU A 74 -0.61 -13.85 8.25
N SER A 75 0.10 -14.70 7.52
CA SER A 75 0.09 -16.15 7.78
C SER A 75 0.67 -16.48 9.15
N LEU A 76 1.81 -15.87 9.48
CA LEU A 76 2.45 -16.04 10.78
C LEU A 76 1.56 -15.52 11.91
N ALA A 77 0.94 -14.36 11.71
CA ALA A 77 0.03 -13.78 12.69
C ALA A 77 -1.16 -14.71 12.98
N LYS A 78 -1.78 -15.30 11.95
CA LYS A 78 -2.87 -16.28 12.14
C LYS A 78 -2.48 -17.47 13.00
N GLU A 79 -1.25 -17.97 12.84
CA GLU A 79 -0.75 -19.06 13.69
C GLU A 79 -0.57 -18.60 15.15
N PHE A 80 -0.07 -17.37 15.37
CA PHE A 80 0.04 -16.81 16.72
C PHE A 80 -1.33 -16.58 17.37
N LEU A 81 -2.38 -16.26 16.61
CA LEU A 81 -3.74 -16.16 17.17
C LEU A 81 -4.23 -17.49 17.70
N SER A 82 -3.85 -18.61 17.08
CA SER A 82 -4.16 -19.94 17.62
C SER A 82 -3.49 -20.19 18.98
N VAL A 83 -2.30 -19.65 19.20
CA VAL A 83 -1.62 -19.72 20.50
C VAL A 83 -2.36 -18.86 21.53
N ALA A 84 -2.81 -17.66 21.15
CA ALA A 84 -3.62 -16.80 22.01
C ALA A 84 -4.90 -17.50 22.46
N ASP A 85 -5.65 -18.11 21.52
CA ASP A 85 -6.87 -18.87 21.84
C ASP A 85 -6.60 -20.05 22.82
N ASN A 86 -5.46 -20.73 22.67
CA ASN A 86 -5.08 -21.80 23.58
C ASN A 86 -4.72 -21.29 24.97
N LEU A 87 -4.09 -20.11 25.07
CA LEU A 87 -3.81 -19.46 26.35
C LEU A 87 -5.11 -19.04 27.04
N GLU A 88 -6.07 -18.44 26.31
CA GLU A 88 -7.39 -18.08 26.85
C GLU A 88 -8.11 -19.31 27.40
N ARG A 89 -8.15 -20.39 26.64
CA ARG A 89 -8.76 -21.66 27.09
C ARG A 89 -8.05 -22.24 28.29
N ALA A 90 -6.73 -22.11 28.37
CA ALA A 90 -5.97 -22.55 29.54
C ALA A 90 -6.28 -21.73 30.78
N ILE A 91 -6.43 -20.40 30.64
CA ILE A 91 -6.84 -19.48 31.71
C ILE A 91 -8.22 -19.85 32.26
N GLU A 92 -9.18 -20.13 31.37
CA GLU A 92 -10.55 -20.52 31.74
C GLU A 92 -10.59 -21.85 32.48
N SER A 93 -9.78 -22.82 32.06
CA SER A 93 -9.73 -24.15 32.64
C SER A 93 -8.85 -24.27 33.91
N CYS A 94 -8.01 -23.24 34.15
CA CYS A 94 -7.07 -23.26 35.26
C CYS A 94 -7.76 -23.01 36.60
N LYS A 95 -7.47 -23.86 37.58
CA LYS A 95 -8.02 -23.77 38.94
C LYS A 95 -7.04 -23.13 39.94
N ASP A 96 -5.79 -23.01 39.58
CA ASP A 96 -4.73 -22.41 40.42
C ASP A 96 -4.57 -20.92 40.06
N ASP A 97 -4.87 -20.06 41.02
CA ASP A 97 -4.86 -18.62 40.82
C ASP A 97 -3.47 -18.07 40.47
N ASN A 98 -2.40 -18.66 41.01
CA ASN A 98 -1.02 -18.22 40.69
C ASN A 98 -0.65 -18.55 39.23
N ILE A 99 -1.03 -19.75 38.77
CA ILE A 99 -0.79 -20.18 37.38
C ILE A 99 -1.66 -19.33 36.44
N LYS A 100 -2.91 -19.09 36.79
CA LYS A 100 -3.83 -18.25 36.05
C LYS A 100 -3.29 -16.85 35.87
N GLU A 101 -2.76 -16.19 36.91
CA GLU A 101 -2.12 -14.88 36.83
C GLU A 101 -0.92 -14.88 35.88
N GLY A 102 -0.08 -15.92 35.95
CA GLY A 102 1.06 -16.08 35.05
C GLY A 102 0.66 -16.22 33.56
N LEU A 103 -0.40 -17.01 33.31
CA LEU A 103 -0.96 -17.14 31.94
C LEU A 103 -1.57 -15.85 31.42
N ASP A 104 -2.30 -15.11 32.26
CA ASP A 104 -2.90 -13.82 31.91
C ASP A 104 -1.84 -12.77 31.57
N LEU A 105 -0.76 -12.70 32.35
CA LEU A 105 0.40 -11.85 32.03
C LEU A 105 1.05 -12.24 30.70
N THR A 106 1.14 -13.53 30.40
CA THR A 106 1.70 -14.02 29.14
C THR A 106 0.82 -13.66 27.97
N LEU A 107 -0.51 -13.81 28.09
CA LEU A 107 -1.48 -13.42 27.08
C LEU A 107 -1.42 -11.91 26.81
N LYS A 108 -1.42 -11.08 27.85
CA LYS A 108 -1.28 -9.62 27.72
C LYS A 108 0.03 -9.22 27.05
N SER A 109 1.13 -9.92 27.33
CA SER A 109 2.40 -9.66 26.65
C SER A 109 2.33 -10.00 25.17
N LEU A 110 1.66 -11.09 24.80
CA LEU A 110 1.42 -11.48 23.41
C LEU A 110 0.55 -10.43 22.69
N GLU A 111 -0.57 -10.02 23.29
CA GLU A 111 -1.47 -9.00 22.74
C GLU A 111 -0.74 -7.67 22.52
N ASN A 112 0.09 -7.22 23.47
CA ASN A 112 0.91 -6.02 23.31
C ASN A 112 1.91 -6.17 22.16
N SER A 113 2.52 -7.34 22.00
CA SER A 113 3.45 -7.61 20.89
C SER A 113 2.75 -7.57 19.53
N LEU A 114 1.55 -8.11 19.45
CA LEU A 114 0.70 -8.07 18.26
C LEU A 114 0.29 -6.63 17.94
N LYS A 115 -0.09 -5.86 18.95
CA LYS A 115 -0.47 -4.45 18.80
C LYS A 115 0.66 -3.58 18.25
N ILE A 116 1.91 -3.81 18.68
CA ILE A 116 3.10 -3.13 18.13
C ILE A 116 3.25 -3.40 16.63
N GLN A 117 2.82 -4.57 16.15
CA GLN A 117 2.84 -4.93 14.71
C GLN A 117 1.57 -4.46 13.96
N GLY A 118 0.70 -3.69 14.60
CA GLY A 118 -0.55 -3.19 14.01
C GLY A 118 -1.67 -4.23 13.94
N ILE A 119 -1.58 -5.29 14.76
CA ILE A 119 -2.63 -6.29 14.91
C ILE A 119 -3.42 -5.96 16.16
N GLU A 120 -4.70 -5.64 15.99
CA GLU A 120 -5.59 -5.24 17.08
C GLU A 120 -6.79 -6.18 17.17
N GLN A 121 -7.24 -6.42 18.40
CA GLN A 121 -8.45 -7.17 18.66
C GLN A 121 -9.68 -6.35 18.21
N ILE A 122 -10.65 -7.02 17.60
CA ILE A 122 -11.94 -6.41 17.27
C ILE A 122 -12.67 -6.11 18.59
N ASN A 123 -13.22 -4.91 18.69
CA ASN A 123 -13.89 -4.46 19.92
C ASN A 123 -15.13 -5.32 20.20
N GLU A 124 -15.20 -5.87 21.39
CA GLU A 124 -16.30 -6.70 21.88
C GLU A 124 -17.42 -5.87 22.57
N ASP A 125 -17.18 -4.59 22.80
CA ASP A 125 -18.18 -3.70 23.42
C ASP A 125 -19.35 -3.38 22.47
N ASP A 126 -19.10 -3.41 21.15
CA ASP A 126 -20.13 -3.21 20.14
C ASP A 126 -20.83 -4.55 19.86
N LYS A 127 -22.06 -4.66 20.36
CA LYS A 127 -22.91 -5.85 20.16
C LYS A 127 -23.64 -5.86 18.82
N THR A 128 -23.36 -4.94 17.93
CA THR A 128 -23.94 -4.90 16.60
C THR A 128 -23.18 -5.86 15.67
N PHE A 129 -23.90 -6.77 15.04
CA PHE A 129 -23.30 -7.70 14.09
C PHE A 129 -22.86 -6.98 12.81
N ASP A 130 -21.60 -7.09 12.48
CA ASP A 130 -20.97 -6.57 11.25
C ASP A 130 -20.38 -7.74 10.44
N PRO A 131 -20.90 -8.05 9.25
CA PRO A 131 -20.40 -9.15 8.42
C PRO A 131 -18.94 -9.04 8.00
N GLU A 132 -18.35 -7.82 8.01
CA GLU A 132 -16.93 -7.64 7.67
C GLU A 132 -15.99 -8.02 8.82
N LYS A 133 -16.50 -8.02 10.07
CA LYS A 133 -15.72 -8.25 11.29
C LYS A 133 -16.15 -9.49 12.05
N HIS A 134 -17.38 -9.95 11.87
CA HIS A 134 -17.99 -11.01 12.66
C HIS A 134 -18.46 -12.16 11.79
N GLU A 135 -18.23 -13.39 12.28
CA GLU A 135 -18.75 -14.64 11.71
C GLU A 135 -19.77 -15.25 12.67
N ALA A 136 -21.04 -15.25 12.30
CA ALA A 136 -22.10 -15.84 13.09
C ALA A 136 -22.03 -17.37 12.96
N ILE A 137 -21.65 -18.05 14.04
CA ILE A 137 -21.56 -19.53 14.09
C ILE A 137 -22.85 -20.17 14.62
N SER A 138 -23.65 -19.42 15.36
CA SER A 138 -24.92 -19.89 15.91
C SER A 138 -25.92 -18.74 16.01
N VAL A 139 -27.19 -19.08 15.90
CA VAL A 139 -28.31 -18.15 16.05
C VAL A 139 -29.19 -18.65 17.19
N LEU A 140 -29.40 -17.83 18.20
CA LEU A 140 -30.32 -18.12 19.29
C LEU A 140 -31.58 -17.29 19.17
N GLU A 141 -32.72 -17.91 19.44
CA GLU A 141 -34.02 -17.19 19.51
C GLU A 141 -34.08 -16.48 20.85
N ASP A 142 -34.24 -15.16 20.82
CA ASP A 142 -34.41 -14.32 22.01
C ASP A 142 -35.43 -13.24 21.72
N GLU A 143 -36.48 -13.20 22.54
CA GLU A 143 -37.60 -12.22 22.44
C GLU A 143 -37.19 -10.82 22.93
N THR A 144 -36.15 -10.75 23.77
CA THR A 144 -35.75 -9.51 24.44
C THR A 144 -34.73 -8.69 23.63
N LEU A 145 -34.02 -9.34 22.70
CA LEU A 145 -32.99 -8.70 21.89
C LEU A 145 -33.47 -8.42 20.47
N GLU A 146 -32.90 -7.40 19.86
CA GLU A 146 -33.12 -7.14 18.44
C GLU A 146 -32.40 -8.22 17.57
N THR A 147 -32.99 -8.50 16.41
CA THR A 147 -32.39 -9.43 15.44
C THR A 147 -31.01 -8.92 15.01
N ASN A 148 -30.03 -9.82 14.91
CA ASN A 148 -28.62 -9.54 14.60
C ASN A 148 -27.86 -8.79 15.73
N THR A 149 -28.29 -8.96 16.98
CA THR A 149 -27.49 -8.51 18.14
C THR A 149 -26.56 -9.64 18.57
N ILE A 150 -25.31 -9.33 18.86
CA ILE A 150 -24.33 -10.29 19.37
C ILE A 150 -24.67 -10.61 20.83
N ILE A 151 -24.91 -11.88 21.09
CA ILE A 151 -25.20 -12.40 22.44
C ILE A 151 -23.89 -12.77 23.14
N ASP A 152 -23.00 -13.46 22.42
CA ASP A 152 -21.76 -13.98 22.98
C ASP A 152 -20.63 -14.02 21.91
N PHE A 153 -19.40 -13.85 22.38
CA PHE A 153 -18.17 -13.98 21.58
C PHE A 153 -17.50 -15.31 21.92
N VAL A 154 -17.56 -16.26 20.99
CA VAL A 154 -16.96 -17.59 21.16
C VAL A 154 -15.46 -17.61 20.86
N GLN A 155 -15.02 -16.75 19.95
CA GLN A 155 -13.62 -16.60 19.58
C GLN A 155 -13.34 -15.15 19.18
N LYS A 156 -12.29 -14.57 19.75
CA LYS A 156 -11.89 -13.19 19.48
C LYS A 156 -11.43 -13.00 18.04
N GLY A 157 -11.86 -11.93 17.42
CA GLY A 157 -11.42 -11.49 16.09
C GLY A 157 -10.26 -10.51 16.17
N TYR A 158 -9.52 -10.42 15.09
CA TYR A 158 -8.37 -9.52 14.98
C TYR A 158 -8.31 -8.87 13.62
N THR A 159 -7.87 -7.63 13.60
CA THR A 159 -7.57 -6.86 12.39
C THR A 159 -6.08 -6.60 12.28
N ILE A 160 -5.57 -6.46 11.07
CA ILE A 160 -4.23 -5.95 10.81
C ILE A 160 -4.38 -4.63 10.04
N LEU A 161 -4.05 -3.51 10.70
CA LEU A 161 -4.38 -2.17 10.22
C LEU A 161 -5.90 -2.07 9.93
N ASP A 162 -6.28 -1.83 8.68
CA ASP A 162 -7.68 -1.66 8.27
C ASP A 162 -8.32 -2.94 7.69
N ARG A 163 -7.64 -4.09 7.79
CA ARG A 163 -8.12 -5.34 7.20
C ARG A 163 -8.38 -6.40 8.27
N THR A 164 -9.50 -7.11 8.17
CA THR A 164 -9.81 -8.24 9.02
C THR A 164 -8.84 -9.39 8.75
N LEU A 165 -8.06 -9.75 9.76
CA LEU A 165 -7.13 -10.88 9.76
C LEU A 165 -7.89 -12.19 10.05
N ARG A 166 -8.78 -12.15 11.04
CA ARG A 166 -9.69 -13.20 11.45
C ARG A 166 -10.96 -12.57 12.03
N PRO A 167 -12.16 -12.91 11.53
CA PRO A 167 -13.40 -12.41 12.12
C PRO A 167 -13.60 -12.97 13.54
N SER A 168 -14.31 -12.24 14.39
CA SER A 168 -14.79 -12.78 15.66
C SER A 168 -15.88 -13.80 15.41
N LYS A 169 -15.80 -14.97 16.02
CA LYS A 169 -16.91 -15.93 15.99
C LYS A 169 -17.91 -15.59 17.08
N VAL A 170 -19.13 -15.34 16.64
CA VAL A 170 -20.19 -14.82 17.52
C VAL A 170 -21.47 -15.66 17.46
N VAL A 171 -22.22 -15.58 18.54
CA VAL A 171 -23.61 -16.05 18.59
C VAL A 171 -24.51 -14.84 18.49
N VAL A 172 -25.45 -14.87 17.55
CA VAL A 172 -26.37 -13.74 17.30
C VAL A 172 -27.81 -14.08 17.66
N SER A 173 -28.56 -13.05 18.01
CA SER A 173 -30.00 -13.16 18.31
C SER A 173 -30.84 -13.15 17.04
N LYS A 174 -31.96 -13.87 17.06
CA LYS A 174 -33.04 -13.79 16.10
C LYS A 174 -34.37 -13.75 16.86
N LYS A 175 -35.27 -12.84 16.49
CA LYS A 175 -36.61 -12.86 17.03
C LYS A 175 -37.36 -14.11 16.57
N PRO A 176 -38.09 -14.82 17.47
CA PRO A 176 -38.93 -15.94 17.08
C PRO A 176 -39.91 -15.45 16.02
N GLN A 177 -40.13 -16.23 14.97
CA GLN A 177 -41.20 -15.94 14.01
C GLN A 177 -42.50 -16.39 14.65
N GLU A 178 -43.42 -15.44 14.91
CA GLU A 178 -44.79 -15.77 15.21
C GLU A 178 -45.40 -16.51 14.01
N ASN A 179 -45.74 -17.77 14.22
CA ASN A 179 -46.45 -18.61 13.25
C ASN A 179 -47.96 -18.36 13.37
#